data_f7ebe445339596c48051bd6473e03e0a
#
_entry.id   f7ebe445339596c48051bd6473e03e0a
#
_cell.length_a   1.000
_cell.length_b   1.000
_cell.length_c   1.000
_cell.angle_alpha   90.00
_cell.angle_beta   90.00
_cell.angle_gamma   90.00
#
_symmetry.space_group_name_H-M   'P 1'
#
loop_
_entity.id
_entity.type
_entity.pdbx_description
1 polymer ?
#
loop_
_entity_poly.entity_id
_entity_poly.type
_entity_poly.pdbx_seq_one_letter_code
_entity_poly.pdbx_strand_id
1 'polypeptide(L)'
;MKKYIKYIIVLVAISVVAASCMKDLDTTPIDPDELTSTKVFEDPASYKQILGKLYAGLAVSGQQGPSGQPDISGIDEGFGQYMRGFWYHQELTTDEAVISWNDQTVKDFHWQSWGTTDVFIQAFYYRIFYQISAVNEYIRETTDSK
;
A
#
# COMPACT_ATOMS: atom_id res chain seq x y z
N MET A 1 49.53 24.68 -10.26
CA MET A 1 49.12 24.01 -9.04
C MET A 1 47.98 24.73 -8.28
N LYS A 2 48.07 26.02 -7.94
CA LYS A 2 47.04 26.76 -7.20
C LYS A 2 45.61 26.74 -7.84
N LYS A 3 45.51 26.65 -9.16
CA LYS A 3 44.22 26.64 -9.88
C LYS A 3 43.45 25.34 -9.68
N TYR A 4 44.13 24.20 -9.65
CA TYR A 4 43.52 22.89 -9.46
C TYR A 4 43.07 22.64 -8.00
N ILE A 5 43.80 23.24 -7.04
CA ILE A 5 43.44 23.13 -5.62
C ILE A 5 42.03 23.70 -5.35
N LYS A 6 41.67 24.81 -6.00
CA LYS A 6 40.33 25.39 -5.87
C LYS A 6 39.25 24.46 -6.36
N TYR A 7 39.46 23.79 -7.49
CA TYR A 7 38.48 22.82 -8.02
C TYR A 7 38.33 21.56 -7.14
N ILE A 8 39.45 21.09 -6.58
CA ILE A 8 39.44 19.97 -5.63
C ILE A 8 38.68 20.35 -4.36
N ILE A 9 38.88 21.55 -3.81
CA ILE A 9 38.12 21.99 -2.62
C ILE A 9 36.62 22.09 -2.90
N VAL A 10 36.23 22.62 -4.07
CA VAL A 10 34.81 22.70 -4.47
C VAL A 10 34.21 21.30 -4.65
N LEU A 11 34.94 20.38 -5.27
CA LEU A 11 34.49 19.00 -5.46
C LEU A 11 34.28 18.28 -4.12
N VAL A 12 35.21 18.43 -3.18
CA VAL A 12 35.10 17.86 -1.83
C VAL A 12 33.96 18.50 -1.06
N ALA A 13 33.73 19.80 -1.16
CA ALA A 13 32.63 20.49 -0.50
C ALA A 13 31.26 19.97 -1.04
N ILE A 14 31.13 19.77 -2.35
CA ILE A 14 29.94 19.23 -2.98
C ILE A 14 29.69 17.75 -2.52
N SER A 15 30.76 16.95 -2.41
CA SER A 15 30.65 15.55 -1.95
C SER A 15 30.19 15.45 -0.48
N VAL A 16 30.63 16.35 0.38
CA VAL A 16 30.23 16.40 1.80
C VAL A 16 28.77 16.82 1.94
N VAL A 17 28.30 17.78 1.15
CA VAL A 17 26.89 18.21 1.16
C VAL A 17 25.97 17.11 0.63
N ALA A 18 26.37 16.36 -0.40
CA ALA A 18 25.61 15.27 -0.96
C ALA A 18 25.48 14.05 -0.01
N ALA A 19 26.44 13.83 0.88
CA ALA A 19 26.42 12.73 1.85
C ALA A 19 25.55 13.03 3.11
N SER A 20 25.18 14.29 3.33
CA SER A 20 24.50 14.74 4.55
C SER A 20 23.02 14.36 4.64
N CYS A 21 22.36 14.06 3.52
CA CYS A 21 20.90 13.88 3.50
C CYS A 21 20.43 12.43 3.67
N MET A 22 21.31 11.43 3.73
CA MET A 22 20.87 10.02 3.76
C MET A 22 20.45 9.53 5.15
N LYS A 23 20.89 10.15 6.22
CA LYS A 23 20.53 9.74 7.59
C LYS A 23 19.13 10.22 8.04
N ASP A 24 18.60 11.25 7.42
CA ASP A 24 17.28 11.81 7.75
C ASP A 24 16.12 10.92 7.28
N LEU A 25 16.40 9.92 6.43
CA LEU A 25 15.41 8.96 5.94
C LEU A 25 15.23 7.75 6.87
N ASP A 26 16.16 7.53 7.78
CA ASP A 26 16.11 6.43 8.75
C ASP A 26 15.58 6.95 10.09
N THR A 27 14.28 7.28 10.09
CA THR A 27 13.61 7.81 11.27
C THR A 27 13.02 6.68 12.10
N THR A 28 13.39 6.61 13.37
CA THR A 28 12.69 5.77 14.35
C THR A 28 11.58 6.59 15.03
N PRO A 29 10.44 5.97 15.38
CA PRO A 29 9.39 6.65 16.13
C PRO A 29 9.92 7.23 17.43
N ILE A 30 9.49 8.43 17.78
CA ILE A 30 9.86 9.10 19.04
C ILE A 30 9.17 8.41 20.23
N ASP A 31 7.96 7.89 20.00
CA ASP A 31 7.21 7.13 21.00
C ASP A 31 7.77 5.70 21.10
N PRO A 32 8.32 5.29 22.26
CA PRO A 32 8.86 3.95 22.46
C PRO A 32 7.78 2.86 22.46
N ASP A 33 6.52 3.21 22.68
CA ASP A 33 5.39 2.27 22.72
C ASP A 33 4.82 2.02 21.32
N GLU A 34 5.24 2.76 20.29
CA GLU A 34 4.81 2.54 18.92
C GLU A 34 5.39 1.24 18.36
N LEU A 35 4.50 0.40 17.81
CA LEU A 35 4.86 -0.87 17.19
C LEU A 35 5.44 -0.64 15.79
N THR A 36 6.75 -0.79 15.68
CA THR A 36 7.43 -0.83 14.38
C THR A 36 7.39 -2.24 13.79
N SER A 37 7.56 -2.35 12.47
CA SER A 37 7.67 -3.67 11.80
C SER A 37 8.76 -4.52 12.45
N THR A 38 9.92 -3.98 12.72
CA THR A 38 11.04 -4.68 13.38
C THR A 38 10.62 -5.29 14.71
N LYS A 39 9.95 -4.52 15.60
CA LYS A 39 9.48 -5.03 16.89
C LYS A 39 8.44 -6.15 16.74
N VAL A 40 7.54 -6.01 15.76
CA VAL A 40 6.50 -7.03 15.51
C VAL A 40 7.13 -8.34 15.07
N PHE A 41 8.16 -8.31 14.24
CA PHE A 41 8.83 -9.50 13.71
C PHE A 41 9.88 -10.09 14.67
N GLU A 42 10.13 -9.50 15.84
CA GLU A 42 10.91 -10.15 16.93
C GLU A 42 10.18 -11.36 17.52
N ASP A 43 8.84 -11.38 17.49
CA ASP A 43 8.04 -12.52 17.94
C ASP A 43 7.80 -13.52 16.81
N PRO A 44 8.28 -14.77 16.92
CA PRO A 44 8.06 -15.81 15.90
C PRO A 44 6.58 -16.09 15.59
N ALA A 45 5.66 -15.88 16.55
CA ALA A 45 4.23 -16.07 16.33
C ALA A 45 3.66 -15.04 15.36
N SER A 46 4.24 -13.84 15.31
CA SER A 46 3.81 -12.75 14.44
C SER A 46 3.94 -13.08 12.95
N TYR A 47 4.94 -13.86 12.57
CA TYR A 47 5.10 -14.29 11.15
C TYR A 47 3.85 -14.99 10.62
N LYS A 48 3.32 -15.93 11.40
CA LYS A 48 2.12 -16.68 11.00
C LYS A 48 0.87 -15.80 11.01
N GLN A 49 0.76 -14.90 11.99
CA GLN A 49 -0.36 -13.98 12.11
C GLN A 49 -0.39 -12.98 10.94
N ILE A 50 0.77 -12.41 10.59
CA ILE A 50 0.87 -11.47 9.47
C ILE A 50 0.62 -12.18 8.14
N LEU A 51 1.14 -13.39 7.96
CA LEU A 51 0.83 -14.18 6.78
C LEU A 51 -0.68 -14.43 6.66
N GLY A 52 -1.35 -14.79 7.76
CA GLY A 52 -2.81 -14.91 7.81
C GLY A 52 -3.53 -13.61 7.42
N LYS A 53 -3.02 -12.46 7.89
CA LYS A 53 -3.55 -11.15 7.51
C LYS A 53 -3.38 -10.84 6.01
N LEU A 54 -2.27 -11.24 5.41
CA LEU A 54 -2.05 -11.06 3.97
C LEU A 54 -3.05 -11.83 3.12
N TYR A 55 -3.35 -13.08 3.51
CA TYR A 55 -4.42 -13.86 2.85
C TYR A 55 -5.81 -13.29 3.11
N ALA A 56 -6.09 -12.90 4.35
CA ALA A 56 -7.36 -12.27 4.71
C ALA A 56 -7.60 -10.96 3.93
N GLY A 57 -6.54 -10.19 3.67
CA GLY A 57 -6.60 -8.94 2.89
C GLY A 57 -7.10 -9.10 1.46
N LEU A 58 -7.13 -10.31 0.92
CA LEU A 58 -7.75 -10.59 -0.37
C LEU A 58 -9.30 -10.65 -0.28
N ALA A 59 -9.84 -11.02 0.88
CA ALA A 59 -11.26 -11.27 1.07
C ALA A 59 -11.98 -10.24 1.95
N VAL A 60 -11.25 -9.51 2.80
CA VAL A 60 -11.82 -8.52 3.72
C VAL A 60 -11.21 -7.14 3.48
N SER A 61 -11.94 -6.10 3.84
CA SER A 61 -11.51 -4.70 3.70
C SER A 61 -10.83 -4.14 4.94
N GLY A 62 -10.84 -4.85 6.06
CA GLY A 62 -10.24 -4.44 7.33
C GLY A 62 -10.35 -5.53 8.40
N GLN A 63 -9.81 -5.25 9.59
CA GLN A 63 -9.75 -6.22 10.70
C GLN A 63 -11.12 -6.59 11.27
N GLN A 64 -12.10 -5.72 11.14
CA GLN A 64 -13.45 -5.95 11.66
C GLN A 64 -14.36 -6.70 10.68
N GLY A 65 -13.78 -7.21 9.61
CA GLY A 65 -14.50 -7.96 8.58
C GLY A 65 -15.18 -7.07 7.53
N PRO A 66 -16.09 -7.62 6.72
CA PRO A 66 -16.65 -6.94 5.55
C PRO A 66 -17.56 -5.75 5.88
N SER A 67 -18.06 -5.65 7.10
CA SER A 67 -18.94 -4.54 7.56
C SER A 67 -18.24 -3.63 8.58
N GLY A 68 -16.94 -3.82 8.80
CA GLY A 68 -16.17 -3.02 9.74
C GLY A 68 -15.52 -1.84 9.09
N GLN A 69 -14.73 -1.12 9.87
CA GLN A 69 -13.93 -0.01 9.37
C GLN A 69 -12.90 -0.51 8.35
N PRO A 70 -12.81 0.11 7.17
CA PRO A 70 -11.80 -0.27 6.19
C PRO A 70 -10.39 0.09 6.69
N ASP A 71 -9.41 -0.69 6.28
CA ASP A 71 -7.98 -0.46 6.55
C ASP A 71 -7.37 0.61 5.61
N ILE A 72 -8.10 1.02 4.58
CA ILE A 72 -7.75 2.10 3.67
C ILE A 72 -8.75 3.23 3.86
N SER A 73 -8.25 4.39 4.27
CA SER A 73 -9.08 5.58 4.49
C SER A 73 -9.78 6.05 3.22
N GLY A 74 -11.05 6.45 3.35
CA GLY A 74 -11.83 7.00 2.25
C GLY A 74 -12.42 5.96 1.29
N ILE A 75 -12.28 4.67 1.59
CA ILE A 75 -12.88 3.58 0.83
C ILE A 75 -13.98 2.96 1.68
N ASP A 76 -15.15 2.71 1.09
CA ASP A 76 -16.23 1.98 1.72
C ASP A 76 -15.83 0.51 1.96
N GLU A 77 -16.13 -0.01 3.15
CA GLU A 77 -15.81 -1.39 3.51
C GLU A 77 -16.55 -2.40 2.65
N GLY A 78 -17.73 -2.03 2.12
CA GLY A 78 -18.55 -2.90 1.30
C GLY A 78 -17.94 -3.23 -0.05
N PHE A 79 -17.24 -2.31 -0.71
CA PHE A 79 -16.63 -2.54 -2.02
C PHE A 79 -15.09 -2.43 -2.02
N GLY A 80 -14.48 -2.09 -0.90
CA GLY A 80 -13.03 -1.93 -0.76
C GLY A 80 -12.23 -3.23 -0.67
N GLN A 81 -12.84 -4.39 -0.82
CA GLN A 81 -12.20 -5.71 -0.78
C GLN A 81 -11.54 -6.04 -2.12
N TYR A 82 -10.37 -6.69 -2.07
CA TYR A 82 -9.62 -7.04 -3.29
C TYR A 82 -10.41 -7.92 -4.25
N MET A 83 -10.89 -9.08 -3.79
CA MET A 83 -11.61 -10.04 -4.66
C MET A 83 -12.90 -9.46 -5.22
N ARG A 84 -13.61 -8.66 -4.43
CA ARG A 84 -14.83 -7.99 -4.87
C ARG A 84 -14.53 -6.90 -5.91
N GLY A 85 -13.51 -6.07 -5.66
CA GLY A 85 -13.05 -5.07 -6.63
C GLY A 85 -12.60 -5.71 -7.93
N PHE A 86 -11.84 -6.80 -7.86
CA PHE A 86 -11.43 -7.57 -9.03
C PHE A 86 -12.63 -8.05 -9.84
N TRP A 87 -13.62 -8.67 -9.15
CA TRP A 87 -14.84 -9.15 -9.81
C TRP A 87 -15.63 -8.03 -10.49
N TYR A 88 -15.81 -6.88 -9.83
CA TYR A 88 -16.51 -5.74 -10.43
C TYR A 88 -15.89 -5.28 -11.74
N HIS A 89 -14.58 -5.19 -11.79
CA HIS A 89 -13.87 -4.73 -12.97
C HIS A 89 -13.87 -5.75 -14.13
N GLN A 90 -14.04 -7.02 -13.82
CA GLN A 90 -14.07 -8.08 -14.81
C GLN A 90 -15.50 -8.33 -15.34
N GLU A 91 -16.46 -8.40 -14.45
CA GLU A 91 -17.80 -8.90 -14.79
C GLU A 91 -18.80 -7.78 -15.13
N LEU A 92 -18.77 -6.64 -14.40
CA LEU A 92 -19.73 -5.57 -14.63
C LEU A 92 -19.49 -4.77 -15.92
N THR A 93 -18.34 -4.95 -16.53
CA THR A 93 -18.00 -4.35 -17.83
C THR A 93 -18.40 -5.23 -19.01
N THR A 94 -19.02 -6.36 -18.74
CA THR A 94 -19.50 -7.33 -19.73
C THR A 94 -21.02 -7.42 -19.70
N ASP A 95 -21.59 -8.26 -20.55
CA ASP A 95 -23.01 -8.60 -20.57
C ASP A 95 -23.39 -9.83 -19.71
N GLU A 96 -22.41 -10.40 -18.99
CA GLU A 96 -22.59 -11.60 -18.20
C GLU A 96 -23.21 -11.33 -16.81
N ALA A 97 -22.98 -10.13 -16.25
CA ALA A 97 -23.46 -9.79 -14.92
C ALA A 97 -24.04 -8.37 -14.84
N VAL A 98 -25.11 -8.23 -14.09
CA VAL A 98 -25.74 -6.93 -13.78
C VAL A 98 -25.99 -6.82 -12.29
N ILE A 99 -25.61 -5.68 -11.70
CA ILE A 99 -26.00 -5.30 -10.33
C ILE A 99 -27.09 -4.23 -10.41
N SER A 100 -28.16 -4.46 -9.68
CA SER A 100 -29.33 -3.55 -9.66
C SER A 100 -29.13 -2.33 -8.75
N TRP A 101 -27.94 -2.09 -8.23
CA TRP A 101 -27.67 -0.94 -7.40
C TRP A 101 -27.74 0.36 -8.18
N ASN A 102 -28.19 1.42 -7.51
CA ASN A 102 -28.38 2.72 -8.14
C ASN A 102 -27.12 3.62 -8.11
N ASP A 103 -25.97 3.03 -7.83
CA ASP A 103 -24.70 3.75 -7.79
C ASP A 103 -24.23 4.13 -9.19
N GLN A 104 -23.72 5.35 -9.32
CA GLN A 104 -23.29 5.87 -10.61
C GLN A 104 -22.15 5.03 -11.19
N THR A 105 -21.17 4.63 -10.38
CA THR A 105 -20.03 3.83 -10.81
C THR A 105 -20.45 2.43 -11.31
N VAL A 106 -21.49 1.80 -10.72
CA VAL A 106 -22.07 0.55 -11.25
C VAL A 106 -22.69 0.77 -12.63
N LYS A 107 -23.42 1.87 -12.82
CA LYS A 107 -24.00 2.24 -14.13
C LYS A 107 -22.92 2.53 -15.14
N ASP A 108 -21.86 3.23 -14.75
CA ASP A 108 -20.75 3.56 -15.63
C ASP A 108 -20.02 2.30 -16.12
N PHE A 109 -19.90 1.25 -15.28
CA PHE A 109 -19.39 -0.04 -15.71
C PHE A 109 -20.32 -0.74 -16.71
N HIS A 110 -21.62 -0.79 -16.44
CA HIS A 110 -22.58 -1.38 -17.37
C HIS A 110 -22.64 -0.66 -18.72
N TRP A 111 -22.46 0.66 -18.72
CA TRP A 111 -22.49 1.49 -19.94
C TRP A 111 -21.12 1.72 -20.55
N GLN A 112 -20.07 1.16 -19.94
CA GLN A 112 -18.67 1.37 -20.37
C GLN A 112 -18.29 2.86 -20.47
N SER A 113 -18.79 3.67 -19.52
CA SER A 113 -18.63 5.12 -19.46
C SER A 113 -17.82 5.62 -18.26
N TRP A 114 -17.07 4.74 -17.60
CA TRP A 114 -16.21 5.10 -16.48
C TRP A 114 -15.13 6.12 -16.84
N GLY A 115 -14.74 6.91 -15.86
CA GLY A 115 -13.67 7.91 -15.98
C GLY A 115 -12.57 7.71 -14.95
N THR A 116 -11.57 8.57 -15.01
CA THR A 116 -10.41 8.55 -14.07
C THR A 116 -10.77 8.88 -12.62
N THR A 117 -11.95 9.41 -12.38
CA THR A 117 -12.45 9.77 -11.04
C THR A 117 -13.44 8.74 -10.49
N ASP A 118 -13.59 7.60 -11.16
CA ASP A 118 -14.48 6.54 -10.70
C ASP A 118 -14.00 5.97 -9.36
N VAL A 119 -14.93 5.87 -8.40
CA VAL A 119 -14.61 5.49 -7.02
C VAL A 119 -14.24 4.00 -6.89
N PHE A 120 -14.77 3.12 -7.73
CA PHE A 120 -14.41 1.69 -7.71
C PHE A 120 -13.02 1.47 -8.30
N ILE A 121 -12.69 2.15 -9.40
CA ILE A 121 -11.35 2.10 -10.00
C ILE A 121 -10.32 2.61 -9.00
N GLN A 122 -10.59 3.75 -8.37
CA GLN A 122 -9.71 4.34 -7.37
C GLN A 122 -9.54 3.42 -6.15
N ALA A 123 -10.63 2.87 -5.62
CA ALA A 123 -10.61 1.97 -4.48
C ALA A 123 -9.81 0.70 -4.78
N PHE A 124 -9.99 0.12 -5.96
CA PHE A 124 -9.27 -1.08 -6.38
C PHE A 124 -7.78 -0.79 -6.59
N TYR A 125 -7.44 0.34 -7.18
CA TYR A 125 -6.05 0.79 -7.31
C TYR A 125 -5.36 0.87 -5.94
N TYR A 126 -5.95 1.58 -4.97
CA TYR A 126 -5.37 1.68 -3.64
C TYR A 126 -5.28 0.34 -2.92
N ARG A 127 -6.29 -0.53 -3.08
CA ARG A 127 -6.29 -1.89 -2.52
C ARG A 127 -5.15 -2.74 -3.06
N ILE A 128 -4.87 -2.70 -4.34
CA ILE A 128 -3.76 -3.43 -4.96
C ILE A 128 -2.42 -2.96 -4.35
N PHE A 129 -2.17 -1.66 -4.32
CA PHE A 129 -0.90 -1.13 -3.83
C PHE A 129 -0.73 -1.30 -2.32
N TYR A 130 -1.81 -1.19 -1.55
CA TYR A 130 -1.79 -1.52 -0.13
C TYR A 130 -1.36 -2.98 0.09
N GLN A 131 -1.96 -3.90 -0.64
CA GLN A 131 -1.64 -5.32 -0.52
C GLN A 131 -0.20 -5.63 -0.95
N ILE A 132 0.27 -5.04 -2.05
CA ILE A 132 1.66 -5.17 -2.51
C ILE A 132 2.63 -4.64 -1.45
N SER A 133 2.36 -3.48 -0.86
CA SER A 133 3.21 -2.91 0.19
C SER A 133 3.32 -3.81 1.41
N ALA A 134 2.19 -4.36 1.87
CA ALA A 134 2.16 -5.27 3.00
C ALA A 134 2.92 -6.59 2.72
N VAL A 135 2.79 -7.13 1.51
CA VAL A 135 3.52 -8.34 1.09
C VAL A 135 5.02 -8.07 0.98
N ASN A 136 5.42 -6.94 0.40
CA ASN A 136 6.83 -6.57 0.27
C ASN A 136 7.48 -6.39 1.66
N GLU A 137 6.77 -5.77 2.59
CA GLU A 137 7.24 -5.63 3.97
C GLU A 137 7.43 -7.00 4.63
N TYR A 138 6.45 -7.88 4.50
CA TYR A 138 6.56 -9.25 5.02
C TYR A 138 7.77 -10.00 4.44
N ILE A 139 7.99 -9.93 3.13
CA ILE A 139 9.13 -10.57 2.47
C ILE A 139 10.45 -9.99 2.98
N ARG A 140 10.54 -8.67 3.11
CA ARG A 140 11.72 -7.98 3.64
C ARG A 140 12.08 -8.48 5.03
N GLU A 141 11.15 -8.44 5.95
CA GLU A 141 11.37 -8.84 7.34
C GLU A 141 11.65 -10.35 7.49
N THR A 142 11.02 -11.20 6.67
CA THR A 142 11.25 -12.65 6.71
C THR A 142 12.56 -13.07 6.05
N THR A 143 13.07 -12.29 5.10
CA THR A 143 14.33 -12.61 4.40
C THR A 143 15.54 -12.14 5.21
N ASP A 144 15.43 -11.00 5.89
CA ASP A 144 16.51 -10.42 6.69
C ASP A 144 16.61 -11.03 8.10
N SER A 145 15.59 -11.78 8.54
CA SER A 145 15.61 -12.53 9.79
C SER A 145 16.58 -13.72 9.67
N LYS A 146 17.78 -13.54 10.18
CA LYS A 146 18.81 -14.58 10.30
C LYS A 146 18.84 -15.15 11.71
#